data_fa3df879e350f808ff6d5abe42aa5a3b
#
_entry.id   fa3df879e350f808ff6d5abe42aa5a3b
#
_cell.length_a   1.000
_cell.length_b   1.000
_cell.length_c   1.000
_cell.angle_alpha   90.00
_cell.angle_beta   90.00
_cell.angle_gamma   90.00
#
_symmetry.space_group_name_H-M   'P 1'
#
loop_
_entity.id
_entity.type
_entity.pdbx_description
1 polymer ?
#
loop_
_entity_poly.entity_id
_entity_poly.type
_entity_poly.pdbx_seq_one_letter_code
_entity_poly.pdbx_strand_id
1 'polypeptide(L)'
;MRDFNLLFITDIHQQKSNLEKIDFNSFDYVFCAGDFLDFSNPNLELAKELVCMLPQHSYLIPGNHDKPKELRLLMKEKTIYIEKTYTTLSDTDLPVAGIGGARDLREDIKLYRDFFLEDKKRIDDFIAINGIKSFILKFCGIVESDKPTEKYSIIDNSSIIEDNRNFIENFLMFKEEDLTDFEKSSQSLTDGILLSHCPPHGALDKLPSLPNAGGRKIANIIKEKQPSLVLCGHFHELSGITTLYNSVVFNPGALKDGFYGVVEFKENQKPLCKSFKL
;
A
#
# COMPACT_ATOMS: atom_id res chain seq x y z
N MET A 1 13.77 -24.83 8.37
CA MET A 1 12.64 -24.47 7.44
C MET A 1 13.03 -25.00 6.06
N ARG A 2 12.12 -25.57 5.27
CA ARG A 2 12.41 -25.98 3.88
C ARG A 2 12.60 -24.72 3.03
N ASP A 3 13.55 -24.75 2.08
CA ASP A 3 13.69 -23.69 1.09
C ASP A 3 12.45 -23.65 0.20
N PHE A 4 11.95 -22.43 -0.13
CA PHE A 4 10.81 -22.22 -1.00
C PHE A 4 10.92 -20.90 -1.76
N ASN A 5 10.15 -20.77 -2.82
CA ASN A 5 9.99 -19.54 -3.56
C ASN A 5 8.53 -19.07 -3.54
N LEU A 6 8.34 -17.77 -3.48
CA LEU A 6 7.01 -17.18 -3.60
C LEU A 6 6.94 -16.16 -4.74
N LEU A 7 5.79 -16.15 -5.41
CA LEU A 7 5.38 -15.09 -6.30
C LEU A 7 4.73 -13.96 -5.50
N PHE A 8 5.09 -12.73 -5.77
CA PHE A 8 4.41 -11.55 -5.26
C PHE A 8 3.88 -10.67 -6.38
N ILE A 9 2.58 -10.40 -6.38
CA ILE A 9 1.88 -9.51 -7.31
C ILE A 9 1.07 -8.48 -6.55
N THR A 10 0.96 -7.29 -7.13
CA THR A 10 0.20 -6.15 -6.57
C THR A 10 -0.24 -5.22 -7.69
N ASP A 11 -1.23 -4.38 -7.44
CA ASP A 11 -1.65 -3.30 -8.33
C ASP A 11 -1.98 -3.82 -9.75
N ILE A 12 -2.97 -4.72 -9.81
CA ILE A 12 -3.38 -5.44 -11.03
C ILE A 12 -4.15 -4.52 -11.98
N HIS A 13 -5.01 -3.63 -11.43
CA HIS A 13 -5.77 -2.61 -12.15
C HIS A 13 -6.36 -3.09 -13.47
N GLN A 14 -7.11 -4.19 -13.42
CA GLN A 14 -7.85 -4.74 -14.56
C GLN A 14 -6.97 -5.21 -15.75
N GLN A 15 -5.67 -5.40 -15.54
CA GLN A 15 -4.75 -5.87 -16.60
C GLN A 15 -4.72 -7.40 -16.69
N LYS A 16 -5.80 -7.96 -17.23
CA LYS A 16 -5.98 -9.42 -17.42
C LYS A 16 -4.85 -10.04 -18.22
N SER A 17 -4.43 -9.40 -19.33
CA SER A 17 -3.38 -9.90 -20.20
C SER A 17 -2.01 -10.06 -19.52
N ASN A 18 -1.73 -9.31 -18.48
CA ASN A 18 -0.51 -9.47 -17.68
C ASN A 18 -0.65 -10.63 -16.70
N LEU A 19 -1.80 -10.77 -16.05
CA LEU A 19 -2.05 -11.88 -15.13
C LEU A 19 -2.04 -13.24 -15.85
N GLU A 20 -2.55 -13.31 -17.09
CA GLU A 20 -2.56 -14.51 -17.93
C GLU A 20 -1.15 -15.01 -18.32
N LYS A 21 -0.14 -14.15 -18.29
CA LYS A 21 1.26 -14.54 -18.62
C LYS A 21 1.99 -15.19 -17.44
N ILE A 22 1.43 -15.12 -16.23
CA ILE A 22 2.07 -15.65 -15.04
C ILE A 22 1.80 -17.15 -14.93
N ASP A 23 2.86 -17.95 -14.89
CA ASP A 23 2.77 -19.37 -14.54
C ASP A 23 2.80 -19.54 -13.02
N PHE A 24 1.64 -19.58 -12.40
CA PHE A 24 1.51 -19.76 -10.95
C PHE A 24 2.09 -21.08 -10.44
N ASN A 25 2.16 -22.13 -11.28
CA ASN A 25 2.65 -23.45 -10.89
C ASN A 25 4.17 -23.46 -10.68
N SER A 26 4.87 -22.44 -11.12
CA SER A 26 6.31 -22.29 -10.93
C SER A 26 6.71 -21.85 -9.51
N PHE A 27 5.73 -21.58 -8.63
CA PHE A 27 5.95 -21.05 -7.30
C PHE A 27 5.30 -21.90 -6.22
N ASP A 28 5.98 -22.03 -5.06
CA ASP A 28 5.43 -22.74 -3.91
C ASP A 28 4.27 -21.97 -3.27
N TYR A 29 4.34 -20.64 -3.27
CA TYR A 29 3.32 -19.74 -2.71
C TYR A 29 3.06 -18.52 -3.61
N VAL A 30 1.82 -18.03 -3.53
CA VAL A 30 1.40 -16.81 -4.23
C VAL A 30 0.88 -15.80 -3.21
N PHE A 31 1.41 -14.58 -3.25
CA PHE A 31 0.97 -13.45 -2.45
C PHE A 31 0.45 -12.35 -3.36
N CYS A 32 -0.71 -11.78 -3.02
CA CYS A 32 -1.32 -10.71 -3.78
C CYS A 32 -1.75 -9.58 -2.85
N ALA A 33 -1.26 -8.36 -3.09
CA ALA A 33 -1.60 -7.19 -2.30
C ALA A 33 -2.75 -6.35 -2.91
N GLY A 34 -3.58 -6.95 -3.77
CA GLY A 34 -4.83 -6.35 -4.22
C GLY A 34 -4.70 -5.33 -5.35
N ASP A 35 -5.60 -4.35 -5.33
CA ASP A 35 -5.89 -3.39 -6.39
C ASP A 35 -6.25 -4.08 -7.72
N PHE A 36 -7.32 -4.90 -7.68
CA PHE A 36 -7.90 -5.52 -8.87
C PHE A 36 -8.69 -4.52 -9.72
N LEU A 37 -9.36 -3.55 -9.06
CA LEU A 37 -10.10 -2.49 -9.74
C LEU A 37 -9.18 -1.35 -10.18
N ASP A 38 -9.61 -0.63 -11.23
CA ASP A 38 -9.08 0.68 -11.59
C ASP A 38 -10.13 1.74 -11.20
N PHE A 39 -9.67 2.81 -10.50
CA PHE A 39 -10.56 3.88 -10.08
C PHE A 39 -11.09 4.70 -11.26
N SER A 40 -10.27 4.93 -12.28
CA SER A 40 -10.62 5.79 -13.42
C SER A 40 -11.69 5.17 -14.33
N ASN A 41 -11.74 3.82 -14.38
CA ASN A 41 -12.71 3.07 -15.18
C ASN A 41 -13.03 1.73 -14.50
N PRO A 42 -13.77 1.74 -13.38
CA PRO A 42 -14.00 0.52 -12.60
C PRO A 42 -14.90 -0.48 -13.35
N ASN A 43 -14.38 -1.66 -13.60
CA ASN A 43 -15.12 -2.80 -14.12
C ASN A 43 -15.13 -3.94 -13.08
N LEU A 44 -16.19 -3.98 -12.28
CA LEU A 44 -16.31 -4.93 -11.18
C LEU A 44 -16.35 -6.39 -11.65
N GLU A 45 -16.99 -6.68 -12.79
CA GLU A 45 -17.06 -8.05 -13.31
C GLU A 45 -15.68 -8.54 -13.76
N LEU A 46 -14.91 -7.70 -14.43
CA LEU A 46 -13.53 -8.02 -14.77
C LEU A 46 -12.67 -8.22 -13.51
N ALA A 47 -12.82 -7.36 -12.51
CA ALA A 47 -12.08 -7.53 -11.24
C ALA A 47 -12.44 -8.85 -10.54
N LYS A 48 -13.70 -9.26 -10.55
CA LYS A 48 -14.12 -10.57 -10.04
C LYS A 48 -13.52 -11.74 -10.83
N GLU A 49 -13.46 -11.62 -12.15
CA GLU A 49 -12.81 -12.61 -13.01
C GLU A 49 -11.31 -12.75 -12.64
N LEU A 50 -10.60 -11.63 -12.47
CA LEU A 50 -9.19 -11.63 -12.07
C LEU A 50 -8.94 -12.28 -10.71
N VAL A 51 -9.83 -12.08 -9.73
CA VAL A 51 -9.77 -12.79 -8.44
C VAL A 51 -9.89 -14.30 -8.64
N CYS A 52 -10.80 -14.73 -9.54
CA CYS A 52 -11.00 -16.15 -9.85
C CYS A 52 -9.83 -16.80 -10.62
N MET A 53 -8.96 -16.00 -11.23
CA MET A 53 -7.75 -16.51 -11.91
C MET A 53 -6.61 -16.85 -10.91
N LEU A 54 -6.66 -16.33 -9.69
CA LEU A 54 -5.66 -16.66 -8.69
C LEU A 54 -5.83 -18.11 -8.20
N PRO A 55 -4.74 -18.83 -7.90
CA PRO A 55 -4.83 -20.10 -7.19
C PRO A 55 -5.56 -19.97 -5.85
N GLN A 56 -6.36 -20.96 -5.47
CA GLN A 56 -7.14 -20.93 -4.21
C GLN A 56 -6.26 -20.81 -2.95
N HIS A 57 -5.01 -21.27 -3.02
CA HIS A 57 -4.03 -21.18 -1.93
C HIS A 57 -3.22 -19.86 -1.95
N SER A 58 -3.64 -18.85 -2.75
CA SER A 58 -3.01 -17.54 -2.74
C SER A 58 -3.34 -16.77 -1.45
N TYR A 59 -2.35 -16.16 -0.83
CA TYR A 59 -2.51 -15.24 0.30
C TYR A 59 -2.86 -13.87 -0.23
N LEU A 60 -4.02 -13.34 0.18
CA LEU A 60 -4.59 -12.13 -0.42
C LEU A 60 -5.03 -11.12 0.63
N ILE A 61 -4.76 -9.85 0.36
CA ILE A 61 -5.38 -8.68 0.98
C ILE A 61 -5.99 -7.78 -0.10
N PRO A 62 -7.03 -6.97 0.22
CA PRO A 62 -7.53 -5.99 -0.73
C PRO A 62 -6.58 -4.80 -0.84
N GLY A 63 -6.48 -4.20 -2.03
CA GLY A 63 -5.89 -2.88 -2.20
C GLY A 63 -6.88 -1.76 -1.87
N ASN A 64 -6.47 -0.51 -2.06
CA ASN A 64 -7.37 0.62 -1.78
C ASN A 64 -8.47 0.81 -2.84
N HIS A 65 -8.28 0.31 -4.05
CA HIS A 65 -9.32 0.32 -5.09
C HIS A 65 -10.39 -0.77 -4.88
N ASP A 66 -10.13 -1.79 -4.06
CA ASP A 66 -11.00 -2.94 -3.85
C ASP A 66 -12.08 -2.70 -2.78
N LYS A 67 -12.65 -1.49 -2.73
CA LYS A 67 -13.70 -1.11 -1.77
C LYS A 67 -15.02 -1.88 -1.93
N PRO A 68 -15.50 -2.27 -3.13
CA PRO A 68 -16.77 -2.97 -3.28
C PRO A 68 -16.84 -4.22 -2.40
N LYS A 69 -17.93 -4.32 -1.61
CA LYS A 69 -18.11 -5.40 -0.63
C LYS A 69 -18.17 -6.76 -1.29
N GLU A 70 -18.86 -6.86 -2.42
CA GLU A 70 -19.02 -8.07 -3.21
C GLU A 70 -17.68 -8.60 -3.73
N LEU A 71 -16.76 -7.72 -4.14
CA LEU A 71 -15.41 -8.11 -4.56
C LEU A 71 -14.63 -8.72 -3.38
N ARG A 72 -14.68 -8.07 -2.21
CA ARG A 72 -14.00 -8.56 -1.01
C ARG A 72 -14.61 -9.86 -0.46
N LEU A 73 -15.90 -10.08 -0.65
CA LEU A 73 -16.53 -11.37 -0.32
C LEU A 73 -16.03 -12.49 -1.23
N LEU A 74 -15.89 -12.20 -2.54
CA LEU A 74 -15.33 -13.15 -3.49
C LEU A 74 -13.87 -13.48 -3.17
N MET A 75 -13.06 -12.48 -2.82
CA MET A 75 -11.68 -12.69 -2.36
C MET A 75 -11.63 -13.67 -1.18
N LYS A 76 -12.49 -13.48 -0.17
CA LYS A 76 -12.59 -14.39 0.99
C LYS A 76 -13.01 -15.82 0.63
N GLU A 77 -13.84 -15.96 -0.39
CA GLU A 77 -14.31 -17.27 -0.86
C GLU A 77 -13.24 -18.01 -1.66
N LYS A 78 -12.46 -17.29 -2.46
CA LYS A 78 -11.57 -17.86 -3.49
C LYS A 78 -10.11 -18.00 -3.05
N THR A 79 -9.69 -17.33 -1.99
CA THR A 79 -8.27 -17.26 -1.57
C THR A 79 -8.11 -17.43 -0.07
N ILE A 80 -6.87 -17.52 0.41
CA ILE A 80 -6.53 -17.37 1.83
C ILE A 80 -6.49 -15.86 2.14
N TYR A 81 -7.66 -15.32 2.51
CA TYR A 81 -7.83 -13.90 2.77
C TYR A 81 -7.34 -13.53 4.17
N ILE A 82 -6.30 -12.70 4.24
CA ILE A 82 -5.59 -12.38 5.49
C ILE A 82 -5.69 -10.93 5.96
N GLU A 83 -6.68 -10.17 5.48
CA GLU A 83 -6.92 -8.78 5.91
C GLU A 83 -7.10 -8.69 7.43
N LYS A 84 -6.22 -7.94 8.12
CA LYS A 84 -6.17 -7.76 9.58
C LYS A 84 -6.20 -9.08 10.37
N THR A 85 -5.57 -10.12 9.82
CA THR A 85 -5.48 -11.44 10.48
C THR A 85 -4.06 -11.95 10.51
N TYR A 86 -3.80 -12.82 11.48
CA TYR A 86 -2.57 -13.60 11.61
C TYR A 86 -2.87 -15.05 11.25
N THR A 87 -1.98 -15.68 10.51
CA THR A 87 -2.03 -17.10 10.14
C THR A 87 -0.60 -17.64 10.02
N THR A 88 -0.46 -18.87 9.60
CA THR A 88 0.82 -19.45 9.21
C THR A 88 0.83 -19.76 7.72
N LEU A 89 2.00 -19.73 7.12
CA LEU A 89 2.19 -20.21 5.77
C LEU A 89 1.90 -21.71 5.72
N SER A 90 1.09 -22.16 4.78
CA SER A 90 0.69 -23.56 4.65
C SER A 90 1.91 -24.49 4.69
N ASP A 91 1.78 -25.62 5.37
CA ASP A 91 2.84 -26.62 5.54
C ASP A 91 4.14 -26.11 6.20
N THR A 92 4.06 -24.99 6.89
CA THR A 92 5.17 -24.39 7.66
C THR A 92 4.66 -23.79 8.97
N ASP A 93 5.59 -23.43 9.87
CA ASP A 93 5.30 -22.64 11.08
C ASP A 93 5.57 -21.14 10.87
N LEU A 94 5.83 -20.71 9.63
CA LEU A 94 6.17 -19.31 9.32
C LEU A 94 4.95 -18.41 9.51
N PRO A 95 4.97 -17.44 10.44
CA PRO A 95 3.83 -16.58 10.65
C PRO A 95 3.64 -15.61 9.49
N VAL A 96 2.37 -15.38 9.12
CA VAL A 96 1.96 -14.48 8.05
C VAL A 96 0.84 -13.58 8.57
N ALA A 97 0.89 -12.31 8.23
CA ALA A 97 -0.20 -11.38 8.52
C ALA A 97 -0.44 -10.41 7.38
N GLY A 98 -1.62 -9.79 7.34
CA GLY A 98 -2.01 -8.89 6.24
C GLY A 98 -2.66 -7.60 6.68
N ILE A 99 -2.38 -6.51 5.94
CA ILE A 99 -2.98 -5.18 6.12
C ILE A 99 -3.37 -4.65 4.73
N GLY A 100 -4.66 -4.63 4.42
CA GLY A 100 -5.17 -4.12 3.15
C GLY A 100 -5.50 -2.63 3.18
N GLY A 101 -5.83 -2.09 2.00
CA GLY A 101 -6.16 -0.68 1.81
C GLY A 101 -4.96 0.25 1.92
N ALA A 102 -5.22 1.55 1.81
CA ALA A 102 -4.20 2.58 1.97
C ALA A 102 -4.43 3.45 3.21
N ARG A 103 -3.38 4.12 3.65
CA ARG A 103 -3.46 5.05 4.78
C ARG A 103 -4.35 6.25 4.43
N ASP A 104 -5.25 6.61 5.33
CA ASP A 104 -6.04 7.83 5.22
C ASP A 104 -5.17 9.06 5.51
N LEU A 105 -4.91 9.86 4.48
CA LEU A 105 -4.07 11.05 4.56
C LEU A 105 -4.84 12.31 5.02
N ARG A 106 -6.16 12.23 5.30
CA ARG A 106 -6.97 13.39 5.68
C ARG A 106 -6.49 14.06 6.97
N GLU A 107 -5.96 13.29 7.91
CA GLU A 107 -5.40 13.85 9.15
C GLU A 107 -4.13 14.67 8.87
N ASP A 108 -3.26 14.19 7.98
CA ASP A 108 -2.07 14.93 7.60
C ASP A 108 -2.44 16.21 6.83
N ILE A 109 -3.42 16.13 5.92
CA ILE A 109 -3.93 17.30 5.17
C ILE A 109 -4.45 18.37 6.14
N LYS A 110 -5.22 17.97 7.16
CA LYS A 110 -5.72 18.88 8.19
C LYS A 110 -4.57 19.54 8.96
N LEU A 111 -3.59 18.73 9.38
CA LEU A 111 -2.41 19.20 10.14
C LEU A 111 -1.58 20.19 9.31
N TYR A 112 -1.36 19.91 8.02
CA TYR A 112 -0.67 20.82 7.10
C TYR A 112 -1.46 22.09 6.83
N ARG A 113 -2.78 22.00 6.67
CA ARG A 113 -3.65 23.16 6.51
C ARG A 113 -3.60 24.09 7.73
N ASP A 114 -3.73 23.50 8.93
CA ASP A 114 -3.67 24.26 10.19
C ASP A 114 -2.30 24.95 10.34
N PHE A 115 -1.20 24.23 10.03
CA PHE A 115 0.15 24.79 10.02
C PHE A 115 0.31 25.98 9.05
N PHE A 116 -0.23 25.88 7.85
CA PHE A 116 -0.17 26.98 6.87
C PHE A 116 -1.12 28.14 7.20
N LEU A 117 -2.23 27.87 7.90
CA LEU A 117 -3.12 28.90 8.39
C LEU A 117 -2.47 29.74 9.49
N GLU A 118 -1.66 29.12 10.36
CA GLU A 118 -0.96 29.80 11.45
C GLU A 118 0.21 30.68 10.96
N ASP A 119 0.93 30.24 9.91
CA ASP A 119 2.05 30.99 9.39
C ASP A 119 2.24 30.84 7.86
N LYS A 120 1.52 31.69 7.10
CA LYS A 120 1.59 31.72 5.64
C LYS A 120 3.01 31.98 5.08
N LYS A 121 3.91 32.59 5.85
CA LYS A 121 5.30 32.87 5.43
C LYS A 121 6.17 31.62 5.37
N ARG A 122 5.77 30.54 6.05
CA ARG A 122 6.50 29.26 6.06
C ARG A 122 6.16 28.33 4.91
N ILE A 123 5.19 28.69 4.05
CA ILE A 123 4.82 27.83 2.90
C ILE A 123 6.02 27.59 1.99
N ASP A 124 6.76 28.64 1.66
CA ASP A 124 7.95 28.53 0.79
C ASP A 124 9.06 27.69 1.41
N ASP A 125 9.34 27.88 2.72
CA ASP A 125 10.34 27.10 3.44
C ASP A 125 9.94 25.61 3.51
N PHE A 126 8.67 25.35 3.76
CA PHE A 126 8.15 23.98 3.79
C PHE A 126 8.23 23.31 2.42
N ILE A 127 7.85 24.02 1.35
CA ILE A 127 7.93 23.54 -0.04
C ILE A 127 9.40 23.30 -0.43
N ALA A 128 10.32 24.19 -0.05
CA ALA A 128 11.75 24.04 -0.33
C ALA A 128 12.36 22.81 0.35
N ILE A 129 11.97 22.55 1.61
CA ILE A 129 12.47 21.42 2.40
C ILE A 129 11.89 20.08 1.91
N ASN A 130 10.62 20.07 1.53
CA ASN A 130 9.89 18.83 1.28
C ASN A 130 9.61 18.55 -0.20
N GLY A 131 9.90 19.47 -1.12
CA GLY A 131 9.71 19.31 -2.55
C GLY A 131 8.24 19.25 -3.03
N ILE A 132 7.30 19.75 -2.24
CA ILE A 132 5.85 19.45 -2.32
C ILE A 132 5.06 20.57 -3.01
N LYS A 133 5.39 20.96 -4.23
CA LYS A 133 4.72 22.13 -4.80
C LYS A 133 3.26 21.95 -5.23
N SER A 134 2.90 20.86 -5.87
CA SER A 134 1.56 20.81 -6.53
C SER A 134 0.50 20.05 -5.74
N PHE A 135 0.86 19.00 -5.03
CA PHE A 135 -0.11 18.14 -4.36
C PHE A 135 -0.65 18.76 -3.08
N ILE A 136 0.22 19.26 -2.18
CA ILE A 136 -0.25 19.92 -0.95
C ILE A 136 -0.98 21.21 -1.27
N LEU A 137 -0.50 22.02 -2.22
CA LEU A 137 -1.20 23.22 -2.60
C LEU A 137 -2.62 22.91 -3.04
N LYS A 138 -2.80 21.90 -3.89
CA LYS A 138 -4.11 21.51 -4.40
C LYS A 138 -5.00 20.86 -3.33
N PHE A 139 -4.42 19.97 -2.51
CA PHE A 139 -5.17 19.26 -1.46
C PHE A 139 -5.50 20.13 -0.23
N CYS A 140 -4.63 21.04 0.14
CA CYS A 140 -4.86 21.98 1.24
C CYS A 140 -5.66 23.21 0.82
N GLY A 141 -6.01 23.36 -0.47
CA GLY A 141 -6.68 24.55 -0.99
C GLY A 141 -5.77 25.78 -0.99
N ILE A 142 -4.46 25.59 -1.16
CA ILE A 142 -3.50 26.68 -1.27
C ILE A 142 -3.29 27.01 -2.74
N VAL A 143 -3.47 28.26 -3.13
CA VAL A 143 -3.28 28.75 -4.49
C VAL A 143 -2.30 29.91 -4.52
N GLU A 144 -1.71 30.18 -5.69
CA GLU A 144 -0.97 31.41 -5.91
C GLU A 144 -1.91 32.59 -5.71
N SER A 145 -1.49 33.57 -4.90
CA SER A 145 -2.33 34.73 -4.55
C SER A 145 -2.29 35.76 -5.66
N ASP A 146 -3.46 36.30 -5.99
CA ASP A 146 -3.59 37.47 -6.92
C ASP A 146 -3.16 38.77 -6.26
N LYS A 147 -2.83 38.77 -4.96
CA LYS A 147 -2.38 39.97 -4.25
C LYS A 147 -0.88 40.19 -4.40
N PRO A 148 -0.42 41.39 -4.78
CA PRO A 148 1.01 41.66 -5.00
C PRO A 148 1.94 41.45 -3.81
N THR A 149 1.39 41.40 -2.60
CA THR A 149 2.12 41.29 -1.33
C THR A 149 2.13 39.89 -0.74
N GLU A 150 1.34 38.97 -1.32
CA GLU A 150 1.23 37.59 -0.85
C GLU A 150 1.49 36.63 -2.01
N LYS A 151 2.39 35.67 -1.84
CA LYS A 151 2.67 34.68 -2.89
C LYS A 151 1.61 33.58 -2.94
N TYR A 152 1.02 33.26 -1.82
CA TYR A 152 0.00 32.21 -1.68
C TYR A 152 -1.19 32.69 -0.87
N SER A 153 -2.38 32.23 -1.22
CA SER A 153 -3.60 32.37 -0.43
C SER A 153 -4.23 31.01 -0.17
N ILE A 154 -4.89 30.86 0.96
CA ILE A 154 -5.67 29.67 1.29
C ILE A 154 -7.10 29.96 0.86
N ILE A 155 -7.61 29.16 -0.08
CA ILE A 155 -9.00 29.23 -0.48
C ILE A 155 -9.81 28.48 0.58
N ASP A 156 -10.69 29.20 1.25
CA ASP A 156 -11.72 28.59 2.07
C ASP A 156 -12.88 28.14 1.16
N ASN A 157 -12.58 27.15 0.32
CA ASN A 157 -13.52 26.65 -0.67
C ASN A 157 -14.00 25.26 -0.22
N SER A 158 -15.20 25.24 0.35
CA SER A 158 -15.88 24.02 0.76
C SER A 158 -16.00 23.00 -0.38
N SER A 159 -16.06 23.43 -1.64
CA SER A 159 -16.16 22.56 -2.81
C SER A 159 -14.89 21.74 -3.06
N ILE A 160 -13.69 22.32 -2.94
CA ILE A 160 -12.42 21.59 -3.10
C ILE A 160 -12.26 20.55 -1.99
N ILE A 161 -12.67 20.88 -0.76
CA ILE A 161 -12.66 19.94 0.37
C ILE A 161 -13.67 18.82 0.15
N GLU A 162 -14.83 19.13 -0.41
CA GLU A 162 -15.89 18.16 -0.72
C GLU A 162 -15.49 17.25 -1.86
N ASP A 163 -14.91 17.77 -2.95
CA ASP A 163 -14.39 16.96 -4.07
C ASP A 163 -13.29 15.99 -3.60
N ASN A 164 -12.37 16.45 -2.75
CA ASN A 164 -11.33 15.60 -2.19
C ASN A 164 -11.90 14.58 -1.18
N ARG A 165 -12.95 14.91 -0.42
CA ARG A 165 -13.65 13.96 0.45
C ARG A 165 -14.30 12.87 -0.38
N ASN A 166 -15.07 13.23 -1.41
CA ASN A 166 -15.74 12.30 -2.32
C ASN A 166 -14.72 11.38 -3.02
N PHE A 167 -13.57 11.93 -3.42
CA PHE A 167 -12.48 11.13 -3.99
C PHE A 167 -11.99 10.06 -3.01
N ILE A 168 -11.64 10.45 -1.77
CA ILE A 168 -11.13 9.52 -0.75
C ILE A 168 -12.21 8.51 -0.33
N GLU A 169 -13.49 8.91 -0.29
CA GLU A 169 -14.60 8.02 0.06
C GLU A 169 -14.80 6.86 -0.93
N ASN A 170 -14.25 6.96 -2.14
CA ASN A 170 -14.28 5.88 -3.13
C ASN A 170 -13.21 4.81 -2.90
N PHE A 171 -12.25 5.03 -1.98
CA PHE A 171 -11.19 4.09 -1.69
C PHE A 171 -11.40 3.32 -0.38
N LEU A 172 -10.79 2.15 -0.30
CA LEU A 172 -10.64 1.40 0.95
C LEU A 172 -9.46 1.98 1.72
N MET A 173 -9.76 2.87 2.66
CA MET A 173 -8.76 3.55 3.48
C MET A 173 -8.81 3.05 4.90
N PHE A 174 -7.66 3.02 5.57
CA PHE A 174 -7.59 2.84 7.02
C PHE A 174 -7.02 4.08 7.69
N LYS A 175 -7.55 4.39 8.87
CA LYS A 175 -6.92 5.33 9.80
C LYS A 175 -5.87 4.61 10.61
N GLU A 176 -4.87 5.34 11.11
CA GLU A 176 -3.84 4.76 11.98
C GLU A 176 -4.45 4.03 13.20
N GLU A 177 -5.52 4.55 13.78
CA GLU A 177 -6.25 3.95 14.91
C GLU A 177 -6.87 2.58 14.59
N ASP A 178 -7.28 2.34 13.34
CA ASP A 178 -7.89 1.08 12.88
C ASP A 178 -6.94 -0.13 12.97
N LEU A 179 -5.65 0.13 13.09
CA LEU A 179 -4.60 -0.90 13.23
C LEU A 179 -4.14 -1.09 14.68
N THR A 180 -4.74 -0.38 15.66
CA THR A 180 -4.30 -0.43 17.06
C THR A 180 -4.45 -1.82 17.67
N ASP A 181 -5.56 -2.50 17.43
CA ASP A 181 -5.78 -3.85 17.97
C ASP A 181 -4.88 -4.88 17.29
N PHE A 182 -4.64 -4.70 15.99
CA PHE A 182 -3.70 -5.54 15.24
C PHE A 182 -2.25 -5.35 15.73
N GLU A 183 -1.82 -4.11 15.98
CA GLU A 183 -0.52 -3.78 16.57
C GLU A 183 -0.34 -4.41 17.95
N LYS A 184 -1.36 -4.28 18.83
CA LYS A 184 -1.35 -4.77 20.22
C LYS A 184 -1.58 -6.28 20.35
N SER A 185 -1.91 -6.97 19.28
CA SER A 185 -2.09 -8.42 19.30
C SER A 185 -0.85 -9.11 19.89
N SER A 186 -1.05 -10.16 20.69
CA SER A 186 0.03 -10.99 21.22
C SER A 186 0.65 -11.92 20.17
N GLN A 187 0.07 -11.98 18.97
CA GLN A 187 0.59 -12.79 17.85
C GLN A 187 1.96 -12.27 17.42
N SER A 188 2.91 -13.20 17.23
CA SER A 188 4.25 -12.88 16.71
C SER A 188 4.28 -12.91 15.19
N LEU A 189 5.14 -12.08 14.61
CA LEU A 189 5.54 -12.17 13.20
C LEU A 189 7.05 -12.37 13.07
N THR A 190 7.74 -12.65 14.16
CA THR A 190 9.19 -12.85 14.14
C THR A 190 9.58 -13.84 13.05
N ASP A 191 10.53 -13.44 12.21
CA ASP A 191 10.99 -14.15 11.02
C ASP A 191 9.93 -14.42 9.94
N GLY A 192 8.70 -13.93 10.14
CA GLY A 192 7.55 -14.15 9.26
C GLY A 192 7.41 -13.13 8.13
N ILE A 193 6.22 -13.11 7.54
CA ILE A 193 5.86 -12.27 6.40
C ILE A 193 4.72 -11.33 6.79
N LEU A 194 4.90 -10.03 6.56
CA LEU A 194 3.83 -9.03 6.57
C LEU A 194 3.47 -8.68 5.12
N LEU A 195 2.25 -8.98 4.70
CA LEU A 195 1.68 -8.50 3.45
C LEU A 195 0.92 -7.21 3.71
N SER A 196 1.32 -6.10 3.11
CA SER A 196 0.67 -4.80 3.26
C SER A 196 0.45 -4.16 1.90
N HIS A 197 -0.77 -3.68 1.59
CA HIS A 197 -0.93 -2.96 0.33
C HIS A 197 -0.18 -1.63 0.37
N CYS A 198 -0.42 -0.81 1.39
CA CYS A 198 0.31 0.44 1.61
C CYS A 198 1.71 0.16 2.17
N PRO A 199 2.78 0.82 1.68
CA PRO A 199 4.11 0.68 2.26
C PRO A 199 4.18 1.24 3.68
N PRO A 200 5.15 0.81 4.50
CA PRO A 200 5.38 1.36 5.82
C PRO A 200 6.00 2.76 5.74
N HIS A 201 5.71 3.61 6.73
CA HIS A 201 6.35 4.90 6.87
C HIS A 201 7.88 4.77 6.96
N GLY A 202 8.59 5.51 6.10
CA GLY A 202 10.05 5.55 6.05
C GLY A 202 10.70 4.51 5.13
N ALA A 203 9.91 3.69 4.40
CA ALA A 203 10.44 2.73 3.43
C ALA A 203 9.54 2.64 2.20
N LEU A 204 10.09 2.94 1.02
CA LEU A 204 9.39 2.92 -0.28
C LEU A 204 8.10 3.78 -0.27
N ASP A 205 8.11 4.90 0.45
CA ASP A 205 6.94 5.77 0.68
C ASP A 205 7.21 7.25 0.38
N LYS A 206 8.36 7.58 -0.22
CA LYS A 206 8.78 8.95 -0.48
C LYS A 206 8.37 9.40 -1.88
N LEU A 207 7.15 9.90 -2.01
CA LEU A 207 6.69 10.52 -3.25
C LEU A 207 7.31 11.92 -3.45
N PRO A 208 7.48 12.38 -4.70
CA PRO A 208 7.93 13.75 -4.98
C PRO A 208 7.03 14.83 -4.37
N SER A 209 5.74 14.52 -4.23
CA SER A 209 4.71 15.43 -3.73
C SER A 209 4.35 15.21 -2.27
N LEU A 210 4.73 14.12 -1.65
CA LEU A 210 4.36 13.78 -0.27
C LEU A 210 5.42 12.86 0.34
N PRO A 211 6.38 13.41 1.11
CA PRO A 211 7.36 12.58 1.80
C PRO A 211 6.68 11.76 2.89
N ASN A 212 7.08 10.50 2.97
CA ASN A 212 6.62 9.57 4.00
C ASN A 212 5.08 9.39 4.01
N ALA A 213 4.51 9.06 2.85
CA ALA A 213 3.08 8.79 2.70
C ALA A 213 2.65 7.41 3.25
N GLY A 214 3.60 6.57 3.64
CA GLY A 214 3.35 5.23 4.18
C GLY A 214 2.72 5.21 5.57
N GLY A 215 2.20 4.04 5.97
CA GLY A 215 1.52 3.83 7.26
C GLY A 215 2.48 3.86 8.45
N ARG A 216 2.26 4.77 9.41
CA ARG A 216 3.06 4.86 10.64
C ARG A 216 2.84 3.65 11.54
N LYS A 217 1.58 3.21 11.68
CA LYS A 217 1.25 1.98 12.42
C LYS A 217 1.86 0.74 11.76
N ILE A 218 1.92 0.69 10.43
CA ILE A 218 2.62 -0.39 9.73
C ILE A 218 4.10 -0.41 10.12
N ALA A 219 4.78 0.75 10.13
CA ALA A 219 6.17 0.84 10.58
C ALA A 219 6.35 0.42 12.05
N ASN A 220 5.41 0.78 12.94
CA ASN A 220 5.43 0.35 14.34
C ASN A 220 5.23 -1.17 14.46
N ILE A 221 4.29 -1.75 13.72
CA ILE A 221 4.06 -3.20 13.67
C ILE A 221 5.34 -3.92 13.24
N ILE A 222 6.04 -3.43 12.21
CA ILE A 222 7.31 -3.99 11.76
C ILE A 222 8.36 -3.92 12.88
N LYS A 223 8.46 -2.79 13.56
CA LYS A 223 9.39 -2.60 14.68
C LYS A 223 9.12 -3.56 15.83
N GLU A 224 7.87 -3.72 16.22
CA GLU A 224 7.44 -4.52 17.37
C GLU A 224 7.43 -6.03 17.08
N LYS A 225 6.94 -6.41 15.88
CA LYS A 225 6.71 -7.81 15.48
C LYS A 225 7.87 -8.44 14.74
N GLN A 226 8.77 -7.62 14.17
CA GLN A 226 10.01 -8.03 13.49
C GLN A 226 9.83 -9.11 12.41
N PRO A 227 8.92 -8.92 11.41
CA PRO A 227 8.88 -9.82 10.27
C PRO A 227 10.21 -9.82 9.53
N SER A 228 10.62 -10.94 8.95
CA SER A 228 11.81 -10.98 8.08
C SER A 228 11.55 -10.29 6.74
N LEU A 229 10.29 -10.34 6.26
CA LEU A 229 9.85 -9.81 4.97
C LEU A 229 8.57 -8.97 5.11
N VAL A 230 8.56 -7.82 4.44
CA VAL A 230 7.38 -6.98 4.21
C VAL A 230 7.17 -6.85 2.72
N LEU A 231 6.03 -7.31 2.22
CA LEU A 231 5.61 -7.19 0.83
C LEU A 231 4.62 -6.03 0.73
N CYS A 232 4.87 -5.05 -0.16
CA CYS A 232 3.97 -3.91 -0.34
C CYS A 232 3.85 -3.48 -1.81
N GLY A 233 2.83 -2.67 -2.13
CA GLY A 233 2.53 -2.11 -3.43
C GLY A 233 2.15 -0.63 -3.33
N HIS A 234 1.00 -0.25 -3.94
CA HIS A 234 0.35 1.05 -3.87
C HIS A 234 1.09 2.20 -4.57
N PHE A 235 2.36 2.43 -4.28
CA PHE A 235 3.16 3.46 -4.96
C PHE A 235 3.95 2.81 -6.10
N HIS A 236 3.36 2.79 -7.29
CA HIS A 236 3.90 2.10 -8.47
C HIS A 236 5.28 2.58 -8.86
N GLU A 237 5.53 3.90 -8.72
CA GLU A 237 6.80 4.57 -9.02
C GLU A 237 7.90 4.30 -8.00
N LEU A 238 7.57 3.70 -6.85
CA LEU A 238 8.51 3.42 -5.76
C LEU A 238 8.85 1.93 -5.66
N SER A 239 8.89 1.24 -6.82
CA SER A 239 9.37 -0.14 -6.86
C SER A 239 10.81 -0.23 -6.37
N GLY A 240 11.12 -1.27 -5.59
CA GLY A 240 12.46 -1.46 -5.07
C GLY A 240 12.51 -2.38 -3.84
N ILE A 241 13.72 -2.50 -3.31
CA ILE A 241 14.03 -3.27 -2.11
C ILE A 241 14.78 -2.35 -1.15
N THR A 242 14.35 -2.33 0.09
CA THR A 242 15.03 -1.60 1.16
C THR A 242 14.96 -2.38 2.47
N THR A 243 15.52 -1.82 3.54
CA THR A 243 15.44 -2.39 4.87
C THR A 243 14.81 -1.37 5.82
N LEU A 244 13.81 -1.80 6.59
CA LEU A 244 13.25 -1.04 7.70
C LEU A 244 13.42 -1.85 8.99
N TYR A 245 14.15 -1.30 9.97
CA TYR A 245 14.62 -2.05 11.13
C TYR A 245 15.41 -3.29 10.67
N ASN A 246 14.94 -4.51 10.99
CA ASN A 246 15.56 -5.76 10.56
C ASN A 246 14.86 -6.43 9.38
N SER A 247 13.74 -5.87 8.93
CA SER A 247 12.88 -6.43 7.89
C SER A 247 13.32 -6.00 6.50
N VAL A 248 13.32 -6.92 5.53
CA VAL A 248 13.39 -6.58 4.11
C VAL A 248 12.02 -6.06 3.68
N VAL A 249 11.96 -4.87 3.09
CA VAL A 249 10.75 -4.28 2.52
C VAL A 249 10.87 -4.31 1.01
N PHE A 250 9.88 -4.88 0.34
CA PHE A 250 9.88 -5.12 -1.10
C PHE A 250 8.60 -4.66 -1.77
N ASN A 251 8.73 -3.78 -2.77
CA ASN A 251 7.71 -3.41 -3.74
C ASN A 251 8.20 -3.80 -5.13
N PRO A 252 7.60 -4.78 -5.83
CA PRO A 252 8.08 -5.23 -7.13
C PRO A 252 7.76 -4.24 -8.26
N GLY A 253 6.84 -3.31 -8.03
CA GLY A 253 6.14 -2.50 -9.03
C GLY A 253 4.78 -3.10 -9.39
N ALA A 254 3.98 -2.35 -10.12
CA ALA A 254 2.60 -2.70 -10.44
C ALA A 254 2.51 -3.77 -11.54
N LEU A 255 1.63 -4.77 -11.33
CA LEU A 255 1.36 -5.78 -12.37
C LEU A 255 0.70 -5.15 -13.61
N LYS A 256 -0.05 -4.05 -13.45
CA LYS A 256 -0.58 -3.31 -14.60
C LYS A 256 0.50 -2.86 -15.59
N ASP A 257 1.71 -2.57 -15.10
CA ASP A 257 2.86 -2.16 -15.89
C ASP A 257 3.77 -3.34 -16.28
N GLY A 258 3.31 -4.56 -15.98
CA GLY A 258 3.99 -5.82 -16.28
C GLY A 258 5.00 -6.26 -15.22
N PHE A 259 5.06 -5.64 -14.04
CA PHE A 259 6.00 -6.02 -13.00
C PHE A 259 5.41 -7.06 -12.03
N TYR A 260 6.27 -7.97 -11.57
CA TYR A 260 5.99 -8.92 -10.50
C TYR A 260 7.25 -9.22 -9.70
N GLY A 261 7.09 -9.75 -8.52
CA GLY A 261 8.18 -10.09 -7.62
C GLY A 261 8.34 -11.59 -7.42
N VAL A 262 9.58 -12.02 -7.26
CA VAL A 262 9.93 -13.37 -6.79
C VAL A 262 10.76 -13.22 -5.54
N VAL A 263 10.42 -13.99 -4.50
CA VAL A 263 11.20 -14.05 -3.26
C VAL A 263 11.62 -15.47 -2.99
N GLU A 264 12.92 -15.66 -2.86
CA GLU A 264 13.55 -16.92 -2.44
C GLU A 264 13.77 -16.90 -0.93
N PHE A 265 13.19 -17.87 -0.22
CA PHE A 265 13.47 -18.14 1.17
C PHE A 265 14.43 -19.31 1.28
N LYS A 266 15.54 -19.11 1.98
CA LYS A 266 16.52 -20.15 2.28
C LYS A 266 16.79 -20.20 3.78
N GLU A 267 17.00 -21.39 4.28
CA GLU A 267 17.26 -21.60 5.71
C GLU A 267 18.42 -20.74 6.21
N ASN A 268 18.21 -20.04 7.33
CA ASN A 268 19.20 -19.17 7.97
C ASN A 268 19.70 -17.99 7.10
N GLN A 269 18.96 -17.59 6.06
CA GLN A 269 19.29 -16.45 5.22
C GLN A 269 18.16 -15.42 5.21
N LYS A 270 18.49 -14.17 4.94
CA LYS A 270 17.47 -13.15 4.68
C LYS A 270 16.75 -13.44 3.36
N PRO A 271 15.46 -13.14 3.25
CA PRO A 271 14.72 -13.29 2.00
C PRO A 271 15.40 -12.57 0.84
N LEU A 272 15.59 -13.24 -0.28
CA LEU A 272 16.16 -12.66 -1.49
C LEU A 272 15.04 -12.26 -2.45
N CYS A 273 14.83 -10.97 -2.60
CA CYS A 273 13.78 -10.39 -3.45
C CYS A 273 14.32 -9.99 -4.81
N LYS A 274 13.54 -10.23 -5.87
CA LYS A 274 13.84 -9.80 -7.25
C LYS A 274 12.57 -9.35 -7.94
N SER A 275 12.62 -8.22 -8.66
CA SER A 275 11.56 -7.78 -9.56
C SER A 275 11.83 -8.28 -10.98
N PHE A 276 10.77 -8.68 -11.66
CA PHE A 276 10.78 -9.11 -13.05
C PHE A 276 9.76 -8.31 -13.86
N LYS A 277 9.95 -8.27 -15.17
CA LYS A 277 9.01 -7.70 -16.12
C LYS A 277 8.58 -8.75 -17.13
N LEU A 278 7.25 -8.84 -17.39
CA LEU A 278 6.61 -9.77 -18.33
C LEU A 278 7.02 -9.52 -19.77
#